data_f7933fd9270844d90258074ed2ea8fb7
#
_entry.id   f7933fd9270844d90258074ed2ea8fb7
#
_cell.length_a   1.000
_cell.length_b   1.000
_cell.length_c   1.000
_cell.angle_alpha   90.00
_cell.angle_beta   90.00
_cell.angle_gamma   90.00
#
_symmetry.space_group_name_H-M   'P 1'
#
loop_
_entity.id
_entity.type
_entity.pdbx_description
1 polymer ?
#
loop_
_entity_poly.entity_id
_entity_poly.type
_entity_poly.pdbx_seq_one_letter_code
_entity_poly.pdbx_strand_id
1 'polypeptide(L)'
;MKRKNIILALLVILSVITFLDRTCITFSSIEIKTDLGIDQSGWGWVMSIFTLSYGLMQLPLGALGDKAGHRWVLAGIVLWWSLFTGFTGLATGLLSMLAIRFCFGIGEAGASPCSTSVISRWFKKEEVGKAQGFVWAATRLGGAAAPFIVIPLVAGYGWRFSFYVLGAIGIVWTVVWFIYYRDRKPATAEESGVKTVKDKIPWRKMASHPQFWIICAMYFFYAFGSWFFFTWFPEYMKQGRGFGAEELKYAVAIPFIMSMAGNIAGGYLTDRLSKRYGIKTGRKALGTVCLAVSAVCMVLAAFIPGKTAVFIFLSLCFGIFDLMLPSAWALCIDLGKRYAGSVSGAMNTFGNLGGFCCSLMFGYLLKATGNYDLPLYMIAAMLIVSAILFSFINPSKPIVE
;
A
#
# COMPACT_ATOMS: atom_id res chain seq x y z
N MET A 1 2.88 30.27 10.17
CA MET A 1 2.08 29.05 9.93
C MET A 1 1.69 28.42 11.27
N LYS A 2 0.43 27.99 11.46
CA LYS A 2 0.03 27.32 12.72
C LYS A 2 0.80 25.99 12.84
N ARG A 3 1.31 25.65 14.02
CA ARG A 3 2.15 24.45 14.27
C ARG A 3 1.52 23.15 13.73
N LYS A 4 0.19 23.00 13.78
CA LYS A 4 -0.53 21.87 13.20
C LYS A 4 -0.31 21.71 11.69
N ASN A 5 -0.19 22.82 10.94
CA ASN A 5 0.01 22.78 9.49
C ASN A 5 1.44 22.32 9.13
N ILE A 6 2.44 22.67 9.97
CA ILE A 6 3.81 22.18 9.81
C ILE A 6 3.84 20.66 10.01
N ILE A 7 3.15 20.17 11.04
CA ILE A 7 3.07 18.72 11.32
C ILE A 7 2.40 17.99 10.17
N LEU A 8 1.29 18.52 9.64
CA LEU A 8 0.65 17.94 8.47
C LEU A 8 1.59 17.90 7.26
N ALA A 9 2.29 19.00 6.99
CA ALA A 9 3.26 19.06 5.89
C ALA A 9 4.38 18.01 6.07
N LEU A 10 4.89 17.82 7.29
CA LEU A 10 5.89 16.79 7.57
C LEU A 10 5.34 15.37 7.34
N LEU A 11 4.09 15.09 7.71
CA LEU A 11 3.46 13.78 7.45
C LEU A 11 3.19 13.57 5.95
N VAL A 12 2.81 14.61 5.22
CA VAL A 12 2.64 14.58 3.75
C VAL A 12 3.98 14.29 3.07
N ILE A 13 5.05 14.99 3.46
CA ILE A 13 6.41 14.75 2.96
C ILE A 13 6.85 13.32 3.30
N LEU A 14 6.59 12.85 4.54
CA LEU A 14 6.90 11.47 4.94
C LEU A 14 6.24 10.46 4.01
N SER A 15 4.96 10.66 3.65
CA SER A 15 4.26 9.75 2.75
C SER A 15 4.88 9.69 1.36
N VAL A 16 5.38 10.83 0.86
CA VAL A 16 6.12 10.85 -0.42
C VAL A 16 7.43 10.09 -0.29
N ILE A 17 8.23 10.34 0.77
CA ILE A 17 9.52 9.66 1.02
C ILE A 17 9.29 8.15 1.12
N THR A 18 8.30 7.69 1.91
CA THR A 18 7.95 6.28 2.06
C THR A 18 7.73 5.61 0.70
N PHE A 19 7.01 6.27 -0.21
CA PHE A 19 6.75 5.71 -1.53
C PHE A 19 7.95 5.76 -2.46
N LEU A 20 8.78 6.79 -2.40
CA LEU A 20 10.04 6.86 -3.14
C LEU A 20 10.98 5.73 -2.72
N ASP A 21 11.16 5.51 -1.42
CA ASP A 21 12.00 4.45 -0.87
C ASP A 21 11.50 3.05 -1.29
N ARG A 22 10.17 2.85 -1.23
CA ARG A 22 9.52 1.59 -1.60
C ARG A 22 9.65 1.28 -3.08
N THR A 23 9.54 2.28 -3.95
CA THR A 23 9.51 2.08 -5.40
C THR A 23 10.89 2.17 -6.05
N CYS A 24 11.89 2.76 -5.41
CA CYS A 24 13.25 2.85 -5.93
C CYS A 24 13.79 1.49 -6.36
N ILE A 25 13.56 0.45 -5.56
CA ILE A 25 14.03 -0.90 -5.85
C ILE A 25 13.36 -1.50 -7.09
N THR A 26 12.10 -1.15 -7.37
CA THR A 26 11.39 -1.67 -8.55
C THR A 26 11.89 -1.03 -9.84
N PHE A 27 12.27 0.25 -9.81
CA PHE A 27 12.87 0.93 -10.95
C PHE A 27 14.32 0.52 -11.22
N SER A 28 15.00 0.03 -10.18
CA SER A 28 16.40 -0.45 -10.23
C SER A 28 16.48 -1.98 -10.39
N SER A 29 15.35 -2.67 -10.61
CA SER A 29 15.27 -4.13 -10.55
C SER A 29 16.23 -4.85 -11.50
N ILE A 30 16.35 -4.34 -12.71
CA ILE A 30 17.16 -4.96 -13.76
C ILE A 30 18.64 -4.80 -13.42
N GLU A 31 19.03 -3.58 -13.08
CA GLU A 31 20.40 -3.22 -12.73
C GLU A 31 20.88 -4.00 -11.50
N ILE A 32 20.03 -4.10 -10.45
CA ILE A 32 20.33 -4.87 -9.23
C ILE A 32 20.46 -6.36 -9.54
N LYS A 33 19.52 -6.94 -10.30
CA LYS A 33 19.55 -8.37 -10.64
C LYS A 33 20.79 -8.73 -11.44
N THR A 34 21.16 -7.90 -12.42
CA THR A 34 22.34 -8.10 -13.24
C THR A 34 23.63 -8.00 -12.42
N ASP A 35 23.72 -6.99 -11.56
CA ASP A 35 24.92 -6.71 -10.78
C ASP A 35 25.15 -7.74 -9.65
N LEU A 36 24.08 -8.22 -9.01
CA LEU A 36 24.12 -9.18 -7.89
C LEU A 36 23.90 -10.64 -8.31
N GLY A 37 23.69 -10.92 -9.59
CA GLY A 37 23.42 -12.28 -10.07
C GLY A 37 22.11 -12.87 -9.53
N ILE A 38 21.09 -12.05 -9.29
CA ILE A 38 19.80 -12.49 -8.72
C ILE A 38 18.86 -12.89 -9.85
N ASP A 39 18.38 -14.12 -9.82
CA ASP A 39 17.38 -14.60 -10.79
C ASP A 39 15.96 -14.10 -10.46
N GLN A 40 14.99 -14.40 -11.35
CA GLN A 40 13.61 -13.93 -11.20
C GLN A 40 12.92 -14.48 -9.94
N SER A 41 13.23 -15.72 -9.54
CA SER A 41 12.67 -16.30 -8.31
C SER A 41 13.27 -15.65 -7.06
N GLY A 42 14.57 -15.42 -7.05
CA GLY A 42 15.26 -14.68 -5.99
C GLY A 42 14.74 -13.26 -5.85
N TRP A 43 14.46 -12.60 -7.00
CA TRP A 43 13.84 -11.28 -6.99
C TRP A 43 12.43 -11.27 -6.42
N GLY A 44 11.63 -12.29 -6.73
CA GLY A 44 10.33 -12.51 -6.11
C GLY A 44 10.42 -12.58 -4.58
N TRP A 45 11.43 -13.26 -4.03
CA TRP A 45 11.71 -13.30 -2.59
C TRP A 45 12.10 -11.92 -2.04
N VAL A 46 12.94 -11.16 -2.73
CA VAL A 46 13.35 -9.80 -2.34
C VAL A 46 12.15 -8.87 -2.20
N MET A 47 11.20 -8.94 -3.14
CA MET A 47 9.97 -8.14 -3.08
C MET A 47 9.02 -8.64 -1.99
N SER A 48 8.90 -9.96 -1.83
CA SER A 48 7.96 -10.59 -0.89
C SER A 48 8.37 -10.41 0.56
N ILE A 49 9.64 -10.55 0.90
CA ILE A 49 10.13 -10.50 2.28
C ILE A 49 9.87 -9.15 2.94
N PHE A 50 9.93 -8.08 2.17
CA PHE A 50 9.53 -6.74 2.60
C PHE A 50 8.06 -6.72 3.00
N THR A 51 7.16 -7.22 2.15
CA THR A 51 5.72 -7.21 2.40
C THR A 51 5.35 -8.03 3.63
N LEU A 52 6.04 -9.16 3.84
CA LEU A 52 5.87 -10.00 5.01
C LEU A 52 6.25 -9.27 6.30
N SER A 53 7.45 -8.72 6.37
CA SER A 53 7.95 -8.03 7.56
C SER A 53 7.12 -6.77 7.87
N TYR A 54 6.73 -6.03 6.84
CA TYR A 54 5.83 -4.88 6.93
C TYR A 54 4.47 -5.27 7.53
N GLY A 55 3.84 -6.33 7.01
CA GLY A 55 2.54 -6.81 7.49
C GLY A 55 2.58 -7.28 8.96
N LEU A 56 3.63 -8.01 9.35
CA LEU A 56 3.79 -8.51 10.71
C LEU A 56 4.05 -7.41 11.73
N MET A 57 4.81 -6.38 11.37
CA MET A 57 5.25 -5.34 12.29
C MET A 57 4.33 -4.12 12.38
N GLN A 58 3.33 -4.01 11.52
CA GLN A 58 2.42 -2.87 11.48
C GLN A 58 1.66 -2.65 12.79
N LEU A 59 1.10 -3.72 13.37
CA LEU A 59 0.38 -3.66 14.64
C LEU A 59 1.31 -3.41 15.85
N PRO A 60 2.43 -4.14 16.02
CA PRO A 60 3.37 -3.89 17.11
C PRO A 60 3.92 -2.45 17.14
N LEU A 61 4.32 -1.92 15.99
CA LEU A 61 4.88 -0.57 15.92
C LEU A 61 3.84 0.54 16.10
N GLY A 62 2.61 0.32 15.64
CA GLY A 62 1.49 1.22 15.94
C GLY A 62 1.24 1.31 17.44
N ALA A 63 1.17 0.17 18.13
CA ALA A 63 0.99 0.11 19.57
C ALA A 63 2.18 0.72 20.35
N LEU A 64 3.40 0.55 19.86
CA LEU A 64 4.59 1.17 20.43
C LEU A 64 4.51 2.70 20.35
N GLY A 65 4.06 3.26 19.21
CA GLY A 65 3.85 4.70 19.04
C GLY A 65 2.87 5.29 20.04
N ASP A 66 1.79 4.57 20.33
CA ASP A 66 0.81 5.00 21.32
C ASP A 66 1.33 4.99 22.76
N LYS A 67 2.23 4.05 23.11
CA LYS A 67 2.80 3.89 24.44
C LYS A 67 4.01 4.79 24.68
N ALA A 68 4.99 4.81 23.78
CA ALA A 68 6.28 5.47 23.95
C ALA A 68 6.32 6.91 23.43
N GLY A 69 5.25 7.36 22.76
CA GLY A 69 5.16 8.69 22.15
C GLY A 69 5.65 8.73 20.71
N HIS A 70 4.91 9.49 19.89
CA HIS A 70 5.14 9.53 18.44
C HIS A 70 6.38 10.32 18.03
N ARG A 71 6.90 11.18 18.93
CA ARG A 71 8.14 11.91 18.67
C ARG A 71 9.31 10.96 18.48
N TRP A 72 9.48 10.06 19.43
CA TRP A 72 10.59 9.13 19.48
C TRP A 72 10.37 7.94 18.54
N VAL A 73 9.14 7.38 18.55
CA VAL A 73 8.87 6.18 17.77
C VAL A 73 8.90 6.49 16.29
N LEU A 74 8.22 7.57 15.82
CA LEU A 74 8.23 7.91 14.41
C LEU A 74 9.62 8.32 13.93
N ALA A 75 10.37 9.11 14.72
CA ALA A 75 11.77 9.41 14.40
C ALA A 75 12.64 8.15 14.33
N GLY A 76 12.50 7.24 15.29
CA GLY A 76 13.27 6.00 15.35
C GLY A 76 13.00 5.05 14.17
N ILE A 77 11.73 4.84 13.83
CA ILE A 77 11.37 3.98 12.69
C ILE A 77 11.77 4.58 11.34
N VAL A 78 11.65 5.92 11.18
CA VAL A 78 12.09 6.59 9.95
C VAL A 78 13.61 6.51 9.82
N LEU A 79 14.35 6.78 10.90
CA LEU A 79 15.80 6.62 10.91
C LEU A 79 16.20 5.17 10.56
N TRP A 80 15.54 4.20 11.19
CA TRP A 80 15.79 2.79 10.94
C TRP A 80 15.62 2.43 9.47
N TRP A 81 14.45 2.70 8.87
CA TRP A 81 14.28 2.31 7.47
C TRP A 81 15.15 3.12 6.51
N SER A 82 15.44 4.39 6.83
CA SER A 82 16.33 5.22 6.00
C SER A 82 17.77 4.68 5.98
N LEU A 83 18.26 4.16 7.12
CA LEU A 83 19.54 3.45 7.19
C LEU A 83 19.50 2.19 6.33
N PHE A 84 18.43 1.39 6.38
CA PHE A 84 18.28 0.19 5.56
C PHE A 84 18.02 0.51 4.09
N THR A 85 17.41 1.67 3.77
CA THR A 85 17.41 2.20 2.40
C THR A 85 18.84 2.42 1.92
N GLY A 86 19.67 3.13 2.68
CA GLY A 86 21.09 3.32 2.36
C GLY A 86 21.87 2.00 2.27
N PHE A 87 21.67 1.08 3.22
CA PHE A 87 22.31 -0.25 3.22
C PHE A 87 21.94 -1.10 2.01
N THR A 88 20.80 -0.84 1.36
CA THR A 88 20.48 -1.49 0.09
C THR A 88 21.58 -1.26 -0.94
N GLY A 89 22.19 -0.07 -0.98
CA GLY A 89 23.33 0.23 -1.83
C GLY A 89 24.61 -0.56 -1.51
N LEU A 90 24.70 -1.19 -0.35
CA LEU A 90 25.84 -2.03 0.07
C LEU A 90 25.59 -3.53 -0.14
N ALA A 91 24.44 -3.91 -0.68
CA ALA A 91 24.11 -5.31 -0.90
C ALA A 91 25.09 -5.97 -1.89
N THR A 92 25.51 -7.20 -1.56
CA THR A 92 26.52 -7.97 -2.33
C THR A 92 25.94 -9.25 -2.94
N GLY A 93 24.67 -9.58 -2.69
CA GLY A 93 24.01 -10.75 -3.23
C GLY A 93 22.62 -10.95 -2.64
N LEU A 94 21.97 -12.07 -2.99
CA LEU A 94 20.59 -12.34 -2.60
C LEU A 94 20.38 -12.31 -1.08
N LEU A 95 21.24 -12.98 -0.30
CA LEU A 95 21.03 -13.10 1.15
C LEU A 95 21.14 -11.74 1.86
N SER A 96 22.13 -10.92 1.51
CA SER A 96 22.26 -9.56 2.05
C SER A 96 21.06 -8.69 1.68
N MET A 97 20.58 -8.80 0.42
CA MET A 97 19.39 -8.09 -0.03
C MET A 97 18.14 -8.50 0.74
N LEU A 98 17.93 -9.80 0.97
CA LEU A 98 16.80 -10.31 1.77
C LEU A 98 16.82 -9.78 3.20
N ALA A 99 17.98 -9.83 3.86
CA ALA A 99 18.13 -9.33 5.23
C ALA A 99 17.84 -7.82 5.31
N ILE A 100 18.39 -7.03 4.39
CA ILE A 100 18.17 -5.60 4.32
C ILE A 100 16.69 -5.27 4.08
N ARG A 101 16.04 -5.95 3.12
CA ARG A 101 14.61 -5.74 2.80
C ARG A 101 13.69 -6.16 3.94
N PHE A 102 14.02 -7.21 4.68
CA PHE A 102 13.30 -7.60 5.87
C PHE A 102 13.37 -6.52 6.96
N CYS A 103 14.56 -6.03 7.26
CA CYS A 103 14.75 -4.97 8.26
C CYS A 103 14.13 -3.63 7.82
N PHE A 104 14.21 -3.31 6.52
CA PHE A 104 13.54 -2.14 5.95
C PHE A 104 12.02 -2.20 6.18
N GLY A 105 11.39 -3.35 5.90
CA GLY A 105 9.96 -3.54 6.10
C GLY A 105 9.53 -3.43 7.57
N ILE A 106 10.36 -3.90 8.51
CA ILE A 106 10.12 -3.69 9.95
C ILE A 106 10.01 -2.19 10.26
N GLY A 107 10.97 -1.38 9.82
CA GLY A 107 10.95 0.07 10.11
C GLY A 107 9.77 0.78 9.47
N GLU A 108 9.50 0.52 8.19
CA GLU A 108 8.45 1.22 7.46
C GLU A 108 7.03 0.92 7.96
N ALA A 109 6.81 -0.26 8.55
CA ALA A 109 5.50 -0.74 8.99
C ALA A 109 4.79 0.21 9.98
N GLY A 110 5.54 0.93 10.80
CA GLY A 110 5.00 1.86 11.79
C GLY A 110 4.58 3.22 11.24
N ALA A 111 4.97 3.59 10.02
CA ALA A 111 4.75 4.93 9.47
C ALA A 111 3.27 5.30 9.40
N SER A 112 2.44 4.45 8.81
CA SER A 112 1.01 4.71 8.61
C SER A 112 0.22 4.77 9.92
N PRO A 113 0.29 3.78 10.85
CA PRO A 113 -0.44 3.84 12.10
C PRO A 113 0.01 4.99 12.99
N CYS A 114 1.33 5.28 13.08
CA CYS A 114 1.82 6.42 13.85
C CYS A 114 1.36 7.76 13.26
N SER A 115 1.38 7.93 11.92
CA SER A 115 0.88 9.14 11.25
C SER A 115 -0.60 9.38 11.55
N THR A 116 -1.42 8.34 11.47
CA THR A 116 -2.85 8.40 11.79
C THR A 116 -3.08 8.80 13.25
N SER A 117 -2.32 8.24 14.17
CA SER A 117 -2.40 8.58 15.59
C SER A 117 -1.94 10.02 15.87
N VAL A 118 -0.90 10.52 15.19
CA VAL A 118 -0.48 11.92 15.27
C VAL A 118 -1.59 12.86 14.79
N ILE A 119 -2.23 12.55 13.65
CA ILE A 119 -3.33 13.35 13.11
C ILE A 119 -4.49 13.42 14.11
N SER A 120 -4.88 12.30 14.71
CA SER A 120 -5.97 12.27 15.68
C SER A 120 -5.71 13.11 16.95
N ARG A 121 -4.44 13.31 17.31
CA ARG A 121 -4.03 14.12 18.49
C ARG A 121 -3.88 15.61 18.20
N TRP A 122 -3.63 15.99 16.94
CA TRP A 122 -3.33 17.39 16.56
C TRP A 122 -4.50 18.10 15.86
N PHE A 123 -5.43 17.35 15.29
CA PHE A 123 -6.56 17.88 14.51
C PHE A 123 -7.88 17.63 15.23
N LYS A 124 -8.82 18.57 15.09
CA LYS A 124 -10.19 18.38 15.58
C LYS A 124 -10.89 17.29 14.78
N LYS A 125 -11.91 16.65 15.36
CA LYS A 125 -12.64 15.54 14.76
C LYS A 125 -13.12 15.83 13.32
N GLU A 126 -13.56 17.07 13.08
CA GLU A 126 -14.04 17.55 11.76
C GLU A 126 -12.89 17.72 10.75
N GLU A 127 -11.65 17.88 11.21
CA GLU A 127 -10.46 18.11 10.37
C GLU A 127 -9.67 16.83 10.10
N VAL A 128 -9.87 15.77 10.91
CA VAL A 128 -9.09 14.51 10.83
C VAL A 128 -9.25 13.86 9.46
N GLY A 129 -10.45 13.77 8.92
CA GLY A 129 -10.70 13.18 7.61
C GLY A 129 -9.96 13.92 6.49
N LYS A 130 -9.96 15.26 6.53
CA LYS A 130 -9.24 16.09 5.56
C LYS A 130 -7.73 15.92 5.67
N ALA A 131 -7.19 15.93 6.89
CA ALA A 131 -5.75 15.73 7.14
C ALA A 131 -5.28 14.35 6.67
N GLN A 132 -6.05 13.30 6.97
CA GLN A 132 -5.77 11.95 6.51
C GLN A 132 -5.84 11.82 4.99
N GLY A 133 -6.80 12.51 4.36
CA GLY A 133 -6.93 12.57 2.91
C GLY A 133 -5.69 13.16 2.23
N PHE A 134 -5.09 14.22 2.78
CA PHE A 134 -3.83 14.77 2.27
C PHE A 134 -2.67 13.77 2.36
N VAL A 135 -2.57 13.04 3.47
CA VAL A 135 -1.53 12.01 3.65
C VAL A 135 -1.68 10.87 2.65
N TRP A 136 -2.90 10.37 2.43
CA TRP A 136 -3.17 9.33 1.43
C TRP A 136 -2.96 9.82 -0.02
N ALA A 137 -3.37 11.06 -0.33
CA ALA A 137 -3.10 11.64 -1.65
C ALA A 137 -1.60 11.79 -1.91
N ALA A 138 -0.82 12.20 -0.90
CA ALA A 138 0.64 12.29 -0.99
C ALA A 138 1.31 10.94 -1.25
N THR A 139 0.77 9.86 -0.70
CA THR A 139 1.20 8.49 -0.96
C THR A 139 1.09 8.15 -2.46
N ARG A 140 -0.05 8.44 -3.08
CA ARG A 140 -0.25 8.20 -4.52
C ARG A 140 0.58 9.14 -5.39
N LEU A 141 0.71 10.40 -4.96
CA LEU A 141 1.56 11.37 -5.63
C LEU A 141 3.04 10.95 -5.59
N GLY A 142 3.51 10.39 -4.47
CA GLY A 142 4.85 9.81 -4.35
C GLY A 142 5.09 8.70 -5.38
N GLY A 143 4.12 7.79 -5.54
CA GLY A 143 4.17 6.75 -6.57
C GLY A 143 4.22 7.29 -8.00
N ALA A 144 3.42 8.33 -8.29
CA ALA A 144 3.43 8.98 -9.60
C ALA A 144 4.71 9.79 -9.88
N ALA A 145 5.29 10.41 -8.85
CA ALA A 145 6.53 11.19 -8.95
C ALA A 145 7.79 10.33 -9.02
N ALA A 146 7.76 9.12 -8.43
CA ALA A 146 8.92 8.25 -8.31
C ALA A 146 9.66 7.99 -9.62
N PRO A 147 9.01 7.64 -10.76
CA PRO A 147 9.74 7.41 -12.01
C PRO A 147 10.51 8.63 -12.51
N PHE A 148 10.00 9.84 -12.26
CA PHE A 148 10.68 11.08 -12.69
C PHE A 148 11.91 11.42 -11.85
N ILE A 149 12.00 10.89 -10.64
CA ILE A 149 13.12 11.10 -9.71
C ILE A 149 14.11 9.94 -9.80
N VAL A 150 13.60 8.70 -9.71
CA VAL A 150 14.44 7.52 -9.57
C VAL A 150 15.09 7.11 -10.90
N ILE A 151 14.34 7.11 -12.02
CA ILE A 151 14.90 6.68 -13.31
C ILE A 151 16.11 7.54 -13.72
N PRO A 152 16.05 8.89 -13.72
CA PRO A 152 17.22 9.71 -14.03
C PRO A 152 18.37 9.53 -13.03
N LEU A 153 18.06 9.34 -11.75
CA LEU A 153 19.05 9.15 -10.71
C LEU A 153 19.83 7.84 -10.91
N VAL A 154 19.11 6.76 -11.22
CA VAL A 154 19.72 5.44 -11.54
C VAL A 154 20.52 5.49 -12.84
N ALA A 155 19.99 6.13 -13.88
CA ALA A 155 20.67 6.24 -15.17
C ALA A 155 21.95 7.09 -15.09
N GLY A 156 21.96 8.16 -14.29
CA GLY A 156 23.11 9.08 -14.18
C GLY A 156 24.18 8.63 -13.20
N TYR A 157 23.80 8.03 -12.09
CA TYR A 157 24.71 7.76 -10.96
C TYR A 157 24.71 6.29 -10.50
N GLY A 158 23.89 5.45 -11.14
CA GLY A 158 23.75 4.05 -10.79
C GLY A 158 22.78 3.80 -9.62
N TRP A 159 22.37 2.53 -9.49
CA TRP A 159 21.34 2.13 -8.51
C TRP A 159 21.81 2.28 -7.06
N ARG A 160 23.08 2.00 -6.75
CA ARG A 160 23.62 2.10 -5.39
C ARG A 160 23.54 3.52 -4.86
N PHE A 161 23.96 4.50 -5.66
CA PHE A 161 23.94 5.91 -5.29
C PHE A 161 22.51 6.40 -5.04
N SER A 162 21.55 5.92 -5.83
CA SER A 162 20.12 6.27 -5.64
C SER A 162 19.61 5.93 -4.24
N PHE A 163 20.01 4.76 -3.71
CA PHE A 163 19.65 4.36 -2.35
C PHE A 163 20.34 5.20 -1.27
N TYR A 164 21.59 5.62 -1.48
CA TYR A 164 22.26 6.52 -0.53
C TYR A 164 21.56 7.88 -0.47
N VAL A 165 21.17 8.45 -1.60
CA VAL A 165 20.46 9.73 -1.67
C VAL A 165 19.10 9.64 -0.95
N LEU A 166 18.32 8.61 -1.24
CA LEU A 166 16.99 8.43 -0.62
C LEU A 166 17.12 8.20 0.88
N GLY A 167 18.06 7.36 1.33
CA GLY A 167 18.34 7.17 2.75
C GLY A 167 18.72 8.47 3.45
N ALA A 168 19.55 9.31 2.83
CA ALA A 168 19.93 10.61 3.38
C ALA A 168 18.73 11.56 3.51
N ILE A 169 17.81 11.58 2.54
CA ILE A 169 16.58 12.37 2.60
C ILE A 169 15.72 11.97 3.82
N GLY A 170 15.56 10.67 4.09
CA GLY A 170 14.83 10.20 5.26
C GLY A 170 15.51 10.55 6.59
N ILE A 171 16.84 10.52 6.65
CA ILE A 171 17.61 10.97 7.83
C ILE A 171 17.38 12.47 8.08
N VAL A 172 17.45 13.31 7.04
CA VAL A 172 17.17 14.74 7.13
C VAL A 172 15.75 14.97 7.65
N TRP A 173 14.76 14.25 7.10
CA TRP A 173 13.39 14.32 7.58
C TRP A 173 13.28 13.96 9.07
N THR A 174 13.98 12.92 9.51
CA THR A 174 14.01 12.49 10.93
C THR A 174 14.49 13.61 11.84
N VAL A 175 15.57 14.31 11.47
CA VAL A 175 16.11 15.45 12.24
C VAL A 175 15.07 16.57 12.30
N VAL A 176 14.46 16.94 11.17
CA VAL A 176 13.43 17.99 11.10
C VAL A 176 12.22 17.60 11.96
N TRP A 177 11.74 16.35 11.86
CA TRP A 177 10.66 15.84 12.69
C TRP A 177 10.98 15.97 14.18
N PHE A 178 12.17 15.52 14.59
CA PHE A 178 12.60 15.54 15.98
C PHE A 178 12.69 16.95 16.57
N ILE A 179 13.05 17.95 15.75
CA ILE A 179 13.12 19.36 16.15
C ILE A 179 11.70 19.95 16.31
N TYR A 180 10.84 19.76 15.33
CA TYR A 180 9.56 20.46 15.26
C TYR A 180 8.41 19.77 15.95
N TYR A 181 8.39 18.41 15.99
CA TYR A 181 7.30 17.68 16.60
C TYR A 181 7.46 17.58 18.12
N ARG A 182 6.36 17.73 18.83
CA ARG A 182 6.26 17.47 20.28
C ARG A 182 5.00 16.65 20.53
N ASP A 183 5.12 15.64 21.39
CA ASP A 183 3.96 14.83 21.75
C ASP A 183 2.89 15.70 22.43
N ARG A 184 1.66 15.50 22.02
CA ARG A 184 0.49 16.10 22.63
C ARG A 184 -0.26 15.00 23.37
N LYS A 185 -0.73 15.30 24.58
CA LYS A 185 -1.61 14.36 25.30
C LYS A 185 -2.82 14.08 24.40
N PRO A 186 -3.30 12.81 24.36
CA PRO A 186 -4.57 12.53 23.68
C PRO A 186 -5.63 13.50 24.21
N ALA A 187 -6.49 14.00 23.35
CA ALA A 187 -7.71 14.66 23.80
C ALA A 187 -8.40 13.71 24.78
N THR A 188 -8.90 14.24 25.90
CA THR A 188 -9.62 13.41 26.90
C THR A 188 -10.68 12.57 26.17
N ALA A 189 -10.99 11.38 26.67
CA ALA A 189 -11.95 10.49 26.02
C ALA A 189 -13.31 11.16 25.73
N GLU A 190 -13.65 12.19 26.50
CA GLU A 190 -14.83 13.04 26.31
C GLU A 190 -14.71 13.97 25.10
N GLU A 191 -13.52 14.51 24.80
CA GLU A 191 -13.28 15.38 23.65
C GLU A 191 -13.08 14.62 22.33
N SER A 192 -12.57 13.39 22.40
CA SER A 192 -12.32 12.57 21.20
C SER A 192 -13.56 11.80 20.72
N GLY A 193 -14.59 11.63 21.57
CA GLY A 193 -15.77 10.83 21.27
C GLY A 193 -15.48 9.37 20.91
N VAL A 194 -14.22 8.96 21.02
CA VAL A 194 -13.77 7.58 20.80
C VAL A 194 -13.69 6.92 22.17
N LYS A 195 -14.70 6.14 22.52
CA LYS A 195 -14.60 5.23 23.66
C LYS A 195 -13.45 4.28 23.39
N THR A 196 -12.31 4.47 24.06
CA THR A 196 -11.23 3.49 24.08
C THR A 196 -11.81 2.19 24.61
N VAL A 197 -11.85 1.17 23.76
CA VAL A 197 -12.31 -0.15 24.14
C VAL A 197 -11.27 -0.73 25.11
N LYS A 198 -11.52 -0.63 26.43
CA LYS A 198 -10.69 -1.29 27.46
C LYS A 198 -10.95 -2.80 27.54
N ASP A 199 -12.00 -3.28 26.88
CA ASP A 199 -12.35 -4.69 26.91
C ASP A 199 -11.43 -5.49 25.97
N LYS A 200 -11.14 -6.72 26.36
CA LYS A 200 -10.38 -7.66 25.52
C LYS A 200 -11.10 -7.86 24.19
N ILE A 201 -10.37 -7.73 23.09
CA ILE A 201 -10.93 -7.97 21.75
C ILE A 201 -11.40 -9.43 21.67
N PRO A 202 -12.66 -9.68 21.30
CA PRO A 202 -13.24 -11.03 21.31
C PRO A 202 -12.81 -11.81 20.04
N TRP A 203 -11.50 -12.03 19.86
CA TRP A 203 -10.95 -12.70 18.67
C TRP A 203 -11.61 -14.04 18.36
N ARG A 204 -11.93 -14.82 19.39
CA ARG A 204 -12.59 -16.13 19.22
C ARG A 204 -13.97 -15.97 18.58
N LYS A 205 -14.76 -14.98 19.04
CA LYS A 205 -16.09 -14.67 18.49
C LYS A 205 -15.98 -14.12 17.06
N MET A 206 -14.98 -13.27 16.80
CA MET A 206 -14.73 -12.74 15.45
C MET A 206 -14.33 -13.85 14.48
N ALA A 207 -13.39 -14.71 14.87
CA ALA A 207 -12.91 -15.81 14.04
C ALA A 207 -13.98 -16.90 13.79
N SER A 208 -14.99 -17.04 14.64
CA SER A 208 -16.12 -17.96 14.39
C SER A 208 -17.16 -17.42 13.41
N HIS A 209 -17.08 -16.12 13.05
CA HIS A 209 -18.10 -15.51 12.19
C HIS A 209 -17.70 -15.57 10.70
N PRO A 210 -18.51 -16.13 9.78
CA PRO A 210 -18.13 -16.28 8.36
C PRO A 210 -17.78 -14.98 7.66
N GLN A 211 -18.48 -13.88 7.98
CA GLN A 211 -18.22 -12.57 7.34
C GLN A 211 -16.80 -12.03 7.62
N PHE A 212 -16.20 -12.42 8.76
CA PHE A 212 -14.82 -12.08 9.08
C PHE A 212 -13.83 -12.68 8.08
N TRP A 213 -14.00 -13.96 7.78
CA TRP A 213 -13.13 -14.64 6.82
C TRP A 213 -13.39 -14.22 5.38
N ILE A 214 -14.64 -13.94 5.03
CA ILE A 214 -15.01 -13.46 3.69
C ILE A 214 -14.34 -12.11 3.40
N ILE A 215 -14.39 -11.15 4.34
CA ILE A 215 -13.75 -9.83 4.12
C ILE A 215 -12.22 -9.93 4.10
N CYS A 216 -11.63 -10.78 4.94
CA CYS A 216 -10.19 -11.04 4.94
C CYS A 216 -9.72 -11.70 3.65
N ALA A 217 -10.41 -12.75 3.18
CA ALA A 217 -10.10 -13.44 1.95
C ALA A 217 -10.31 -12.55 0.72
N MET A 218 -11.41 -11.80 0.67
CA MET A 218 -11.68 -10.83 -0.39
C MET A 218 -10.50 -9.85 -0.53
N TYR A 219 -10.03 -9.30 0.59
CA TYR A 219 -8.96 -8.31 0.56
C TYR A 219 -7.59 -8.92 0.29
N PHE A 220 -7.37 -10.20 0.66
CA PHE A 220 -6.20 -10.98 0.24
C PHE A 220 -6.11 -11.04 -1.29
N PHE A 221 -7.19 -11.45 -1.96
CA PHE A 221 -7.22 -11.58 -3.42
C PHE A 221 -7.19 -10.23 -4.14
N TYR A 222 -7.82 -9.19 -3.56
CA TYR A 222 -7.67 -7.82 -4.02
C TYR A 222 -6.21 -7.37 -3.97
N ALA A 223 -5.58 -7.49 -2.81
CA ALA A 223 -4.21 -7.03 -2.61
C ALA A 223 -3.21 -7.84 -3.42
N PHE A 224 -3.49 -9.12 -3.70
CA PHE A 224 -2.70 -9.92 -4.64
C PHE A 224 -2.55 -9.18 -5.99
N GLY A 225 -3.62 -8.64 -6.54
CA GLY A 225 -3.55 -7.84 -7.77
C GLY A 225 -2.93 -6.46 -7.58
N SER A 226 -3.20 -5.80 -6.44
CA SER A 226 -2.70 -4.45 -6.16
C SER A 226 -1.17 -4.41 -6.07
N TRP A 227 -0.57 -5.39 -5.41
CA TRP A 227 0.87 -5.44 -5.21
C TRP A 227 1.67 -5.64 -6.50
N PHE A 228 1.08 -6.15 -7.57
CA PHE A 228 1.69 -6.15 -8.89
C PHE A 228 2.12 -4.75 -9.32
N PHE A 229 1.26 -3.74 -9.16
CA PHE A 229 1.55 -2.35 -9.54
C PHE A 229 2.67 -1.73 -8.71
N PHE A 230 2.90 -2.23 -7.49
CA PHE A 230 3.96 -1.73 -6.61
C PHE A 230 5.28 -2.49 -6.73
N THR A 231 5.28 -3.72 -7.26
CA THR A 231 6.48 -4.58 -7.23
C THR A 231 7.01 -4.95 -8.61
N TRP A 232 6.14 -5.36 -9.54
CA TRP A 232 6.56 -5.90 -10.84
C TRP A 232 6.20 -5.03 -12.04
N PHE A 233 5.30 -4.07 -11.85
CA PHE A 233 4.76 -3.27 -12.95
C PHE A 233 5.81 -2.50 -13.75
N PRO A 234 6.79 -1.80 -13.15
CA PRO A 234 7.84 -1.13 -13.93
C PRO A 234 8.68 -2.11 -14.74
N GLU A 235 9.03 -3.27 -14.18
CA GLU A 235 9.77 -4.31 -14.89
C GLU A 235 8.95 -4.93 -16.02
N TYR A 236 7.68 -5.21 -15.78
CA TYR A 236 6.74 -5.69 -16.81
C TYR A 236 6.67 -4.72 -17.99
N MET A 237 6.54 -3.42 -17.73
CA MET A 237 6.51 -2.40 -18.80
C MET A 237 7.83 -2.33 -19.56
N LYS A 238 8.97 -2.35 -18.85
CA LYS A 238 10.31 -2.23 -19.44
C LYS A 238 10.71 -3.49 -20.19
N GLN A 239 10.67 -4.66 -19.57
CA GLN A 239 11.15 -5.93 -20.12
C GLN A 239 10.05 -6.71 -20.87
N GLY A 240 8.86 -6.77 -20.30
CA GLY A 240 7.74 -7.52 -20.91
C GLY A 240 7.16 -6.82 -22.14
N ARG A 241 7.15 -5.49 -22.14
CA ARG A 241 6.50 -4.69 -23.21
C ARG A 241 7.45 -3.75 -23.96
N GLY A 242 8.73 -3.66 -23.58
CA GLY A 242 9.76 -2.92 -24.28
C GLY A 242 9.59 -1.40 -24.23
N PHE A 243 9.05 -0.84 -23.13
CA PHE A 243 8.99 0.61 -22.94
C PHE A 243 10.40 1.17 -22.72
N GLY A 244 10.75 2.24 -23.46
CA GLY A 244 11.98 2.97 -23.25
C GLY A 244 11.97 3.76 -21.94
N ALA A 245 13.15 4.23 -21.48
CA ALA A 245 13.27 4.92 -20.18
C ALA A 245 12.38 6.17 -20.08
N GLU A 246 12.25 6.95 -21.16
CA GLU A 246 11.38 8.14 -21.17
C GLU A 246 9.90 7.77 -21.16
N GLU A 247 9.50 6.78 -21.96
CA GLU A 247 8.12 6.28 -22.00
C GLU A 247 7.70 5.68 -20.65
N LEU A 248 8.63 4.99 -19.97
CA LEU A 248 8.38 4.31 -18.70
C LEU A 248 7.97 5.28 -17.59
N LYS A 249 8.50 6.52 -17.59
CA LYS A 249 8.12 7.54 -16.60
C LYS A 249 6.60 7.79 -16.63
N TYR A 250 6.04 8.00 -17.82
CA TYR A 250 4.61 8.24 -17.98
C TYR A 250 3.79 6.95 -17.85
N ALA A 251 4.31 5.84 -18.39
CA ALA A 251 3.64 4.55 -18.32
C ALA A 251 3.41 4.07 -16.89
N VAL A 252 4.28 4.43 -15.94
CA VAL A 252 4.10 4.12 -14.52
C VAL A 252 3.33 5.22 -13.80
N ALA A 253 3.60 6.50 -14.07
CA ALA A 253 2.96 7.61 -13.35
C ALA A 253 1.44 7.67 -13.56
N ILE A 254 0.98 7.49 -14.80
CA ILE A 254 -0.45 7.64 -15.15
C ILE A 254 -1.34 6.63 -14.42
N PRO A 255 -1.03 5.33 -14.34
CA PRO A 255 -1.81 4.39 -13.52
C PRO A 255 -1.94 4.81 -12.05
N PHE A 256 -0.89 5.36 -11.43
CA PHE A 256 -0.97 5.87 -10.06
C PHE A 256 -1.88 7.10 -9.93
N ILE A 257 -1.88 8.00 -10.92
CA ILE A 257 -2.81 9.13 -10.98
C ILE A 257 -4.25 8.63 -11.17
N MET A 258 -4.48 7.66 -12.04
CA MET A 258 -5.77 7.02 -12.23
C MET A 258 -6.27 6.32 -10.96
N SER A 259 -5.38 5.64 -10.23
CA SER A 259 -5.66 5.03 -8.93
C SER A 259 -6.07 6.10 -7.89
N MET A 260 -5.38 7.23 -7.83
CA MET A 260 -5.75 8.35 -6.96
C MET A 260 -7.15 8.89 -7.30
N ALA A 261 -7.41 9.14 -8.57
CA ALA A 261 -8.72 9.60 -9.05
C ALA A 261 -9.82 8.57 -8.76
N GLY A 262 -9.52 7.28 -9.00
CA GLY A 262 -10.41 6.15 -8.68
C GLY A 262 -10.78 6.10 -7.20
N ASN A 263 -9.81 6.23 -6.30
CA ASN A 263 -10.03 6.22 -4.87
C ASN A 263 -10.94 7.37 -4.41
N ILE A 264 -10.70 8.60 -4.91
CA ILE A 264 -11.54 9.77 -4.60
C ILE A 264 -12.96 9.56 -5.13
N ALA A 265 -13.09 9.16 -6.40
CA ALA A 265 -14.40 8.90 -7.02
C ALA A 265 -15.14 7.74 -6.32
N GLY A 266 -14.41 6.72 -5.90
CA GLY A 266 -14.94 5.57 -5.17
C GLY A 266 -15.59 5.95 -3.84
N GLY A 267 -14.99 6.86 -3.08
CA GLY A 267 -15.59 7.40 -1.86
C GLY A 267 -16.92 8.08 -2.13
N TYR A 268 -16.95 8.99 -3.12
CA TYR A 268 -18.17 9.70 -3.51
C TYR A 268 -19.26 8.75 -4.03
N LEU A 269 -18.88 7.80 -4.90
CA LEU A 269 -19.83 6.83 -5.47
C LEU A 269 -20.37 5.87 -4.42
N THR A 270 -19.53 5.41 -3.48
CA THR A 270 -19.94 4.57 -2.35
C THR A 270 -21.05 5.24 -1.55
N ASP A 271 -20.87 6.51 -1.19
CA ASP A 271 -21.87 7.25 -0.42
C ASP A 271 -23.15 7.50 -1.21
N ARG A 272 -23.03 7.90 -2.49
CA ARG A 272 -24.17 8.16 -3.37
C ARG A 272 -25.02 6.91 -3.62
N LEU A 273 -24.36 5.79 -3.93
CA LEU A 273 -25.05 4.52 -4.15
C LEU A 273 -25.67 3.97 -2.87
N SER A 274 -25.00 4.13 -1.73
CA SER A 274 -25.52 3.71 -0.42
C SER A 274 -26.75 4.52 -0.02
N LYS A 275 -26.79 5.83 -0.33
CA LYS A 275 -27.98 6.66 -0.11
C LYS A 275 -29.15 6.27 -1.02
N ARG A 276 -28.87 5.91 -2.28
CA ARG A 276 -29.93 5.63 -3.28
C ARG A 276 -30.49 4.21 -3.17
N TYR A 277 -29.63 3.21 -2.95
CA TYR A 277 -29.99 1.78 -3.01
C TYR A 277 -29.82 1.05 -1.68
N GLY A 278 -29.52 1.79 -0.61
CA GLY A 278 -29.22 1.21 0.70
C GLY A 278 -27.76 0.75 0.83
N ILE A 279 -27.27 0.73 2.07
CA ILE A 279 -25.86 0.44 2.40
C ILE A 279 -25.42 -0.92 1.85
N LYS A 280 -26.28 -1.95 2.00
CA LYS A 280 -25.98 -3.31 1.55
C LYS A 280 -25.73 -3.37 0.04
N THR A 281 -26.66 -2.85 -0.75
CA THR A 281 -26.60 -2.92 -2.22
C THR A 281 -25.55 -1.96 -2.78
N GLY A 282 -25.50 -0.72 -2.29
CA GLY A 282 -24.61 0.31 -2.81
C GLY A 282 -23.13 -0.03 -2.66
N ARG A 283 -22.71 -0.47 -1.46
CA ARG A 283 -21.31 -0.85 -1.22
C ARG A 283 -20.94 -2.14 -1.94
N LYS A 284 -21.82 -3.15 -1.89
CA LYS A 284 -21.60 -4.44 -2.50
C LYS A 284 -21.50 -4.35 -4.03
N ALA A 285 -22.44 -3.68 -4.68
CA ALA A 285 -22.47 -3.56 -6.14
C ALA A 285 -21.22 -2.85 -6.68
N LEU A 286 -20.84 -1.72 -6.05
CA LEU A 286 -19.66 -0.98 -6.49
C LEU A 286 -18.40 -1.84 -6.43
N GLY A 287 -18.13 -2.49 -5.29
CA GLY A 287 -16.93 -3.31 -5.13
C GLY A 287 -16.89 -4.49 -6.08
N THR A 288 -18.00 -5.22 -6.21
CA THR A 288 -18.09 -6.38 -7.11
C THR A 288 -17.86 -5.98 -8.58
N VAL A 289 -18.53 -4.92 -9.04
CA VAL A 289 -18.42 -4.48 -10.45
C VAL A 289 -17.01 -3.95 -10.74
N CYS A 290 -16.44 -3.14 -9.85
CA CYS A 290 -15.10 -2.60 -10.04
C CYS A 290 -14.05 -3.72 -10.16
N LEU A 291 -14.10 -4.72 -9.29
CA LEU A 291 -13.16 -5.85 -9.33
C LEU A 291 -13.33 -6.71 -10.56
N ALA A 292 -14.57 -6.98 -10.98
CA ALA A 292 -14.86 -7.75 -12.21
C ALA A 292 -14.37 -7.02 -13.47
N VAL A 293 -14.66 -5.71 -13.59
CA VAL A 293 -14.19 -4.89 -14.72
C VAL A 293 -12.65 -4.81 -14.74
N SER A 294 -12.03 -4.67 -13.59
CA SER A 294 -10.56 -4.66 -13.48
C SER A 294 -9.95 -6.00 -13.92
N ALA A 295 -10.59 -7.12 -13.58
CA ALA A 295 -10.16 -8.44 -14.08
C ALA A 295 -10.22 -8.52 -15.62
N VAL A 296 -11.28 -8.00 -16.22
CA VAL A 296 -11.40 -7.92 -17.68
C VAL A 296 -10.29 -7.04 -18.27
N CYS A 297 -10.05 -5.86 -17.70
CA CYS A 297 -8.97 -4.99 -18.15
C CYS A 297 -7.59 -5.68 -18.04
N MET A 298 -7.35 -6.47 -16.98
CA MET A 298 -6.11 -7.22 -16.79
C MET A 298 -5.93 -8.29 -17.88
N VAL A 299 -7.00 -9.03 -18.22
CA VAL A 299 -6.99 -10.02 -19.32
C VAL A 299 -6.73 -9.33 -20.66
N LEU A 300 -7.42 -8.21 -20.94
CA LEU A 300 -7.22 -7.46 -22.19
C LEU A 300 -5.81 -6.92 -22.32
N ALA A 301 -5.20 -6.46 -21.21
CA ALA A 301 -3.81 -6.02 -21.20
C ALA A 301 -2.82 -7.15 -21.53
N ALA A 302 -3.11 -8.38 -21.09
CA ALA A 302 -2.28 -9.54 -21.41
C ALA A 302 -2.52 -10.07 -22.84
N PHE A 303 -3.76 -10.01 -23.30
CA PHE A 303 -4.18 -10.63 -24.57
C PHE A 303 -3.92 -9.75 -25.80
N ILE A 304 -4.16 -8.42 -25.69
CA ILE A 304 -4.05 -7.53 -26.85
C ILE A 304 -2.59 -7.11 -27.06
N PRO A 305 -2.01 -7.36 -28.23
CA PRO A 305 -0.65 -6.95 -28.49
C PRO A 305 -0.52 -5.43 -28.65
N GLY A 306 0.63 -4.90 -28.27
CA GLY A 306 0.97 -3.49 -28.46
C GLY A 306 1.06 -2.68 -27.16
N LYS A 307 2.09 -1.84 -27.11
CA LYS A 307 2.44 -1.01 -25.92
C LYS A 307 1.27 -0.14 -25.47
N THR A 308 0.60 0.55 -26.41
CA THR A 308 -0.47 1.50 -26.11
C THR A 308 -1.68 0.82 -25.49
N ALA A 309 -2.10 -0.34 -26.03
CA ALA A 309 -3.23 -1.09 -25.49
C ALA A 309 -2.97 -1.55 -24.05
N VAL A 310 -1.80 -2.15 -23.80
CA VAL A 310 -1.37 -2.58 -22.47
C VAL A 310 -1.38 -1.42 -21.49
N PHE A 311 -0.79 -0.29 -21.86
CA PHE A 311 -0.76 0.90 -21.05
C PHE A 311 -2.16 1.41 -20.70
N ILE A 312 -3.06 1.49 -21.66
CA ILE A 312 -4.44 1.94 -21.44
C ILE A 312 -5.17 0.97 -20.50
N PHE A 313 -5.14 -0.33 -20.77
CA PHE A 313 -5.89 -1.30 -19.99
C PHE A 313 -5.34 -1.45 -18.57
N LEU A 314 -4.02 -1.39 -18.34
CA LEU A 314 -3.46 -1.43 -16.99
C LEU A 314 -3.73 -0.13 -16.22
N SER A 315 -3.73 1.03 -16.90
CA SER A 315 -4.09 2.32 -16.28
C SER A 315 -5.56 2.33 -15.84
N LEU A 316 -6.46 1.87 -16.71
CA LEU A 316 -7.88 1.72 -16.39
C LEU A 316 -8.10 0.68 -15.28
N CYS A 317 -7.41 -0.46 -15.38
CA CYS A 317 -7.46 -1.50 -14.35
C CYS A 317 -7.15 -0.93 -12.98
N PHE A 318 -6.03 -0.23 -12.83
CA PHE A 318 -5.61 0.30 -11.52
C PHE A 318 -6.54 1.41 -11.02
N GLY A 319 -7.05 2.27 -11.91
CA GLY A 319 -8.02 3.30 -11.55
C GLY A 319 -9.36 2.73 -11.07
N ILE A 320 -9.94 1.80 -11.84
CA ILE A 320 -11.22 1.16 -11.52
C ILE A 320 -11.10 0.26 -10.28
N PHE A 321 -10.00 -0.44 -10.14
CA PHE A 321 -9.67 -1.29 -9.05
C PHE A 321 -9.65 -0.54 -7.70
N ASP A 322 -9.03 0.63 -7.62
CA ASP A 322 -8.99 1.44 -6.41
C ASP A 322 -10.31 2.17 -6.09
N LEU A 323 -11.26 2.23 -7.04
CA LEU A 323 -12.63 2.71 -6.82
C LEU A 323 -13.37 1.93 -5.72
N MET A 324 -13.07 0.63 -5.56
CA MET A 324 -13.71 -0.20 -4.53
C MET A 324 -13.14 0.02 -3.12
N LEU A 325 -11.93 0.57 -3.00
CA LEU A 325 -11.19 0.62 -1.76
C LEU A 325 -11.94 1.33 -0.62
N PRO A 326 -12.56 2.52 -0.83
CA PRO A 326 -13.37 3.15 0.21
C PRO A 326 -14.55 2.29 0.67
N SER A 327 -15.18 1.52 -0.24
CA SER A 327 -16.24 0.58 0.12
C SER A 327 -15.74 -0.53 1.03
N ALA A 328 -14.58 -1.12 0.75
CA ALA A 328 -13.98 -2.19 1.56
C ALA A 328 -13.67 -1.71 2.98
N TRP A 329 -13.07 -0.54 3.13
CA TRP A 329 -12.80 0.04 4.45
C TRP A 329 -14.08 0.43 5.20
N ALA A 330 -15.09 0.93 4.51
CA ALA A 330 -16.40 1.23 5.10
C ALA A 330 -17.11 -0.04 5.57
N LEU A 331 -16.97 -1.17 4.86
CA LEU A 331 -17.50 -2.47 5.30
C LEU A 331 -16.86 -2.95 6.60
N CYS A 332 -15.60 -2.64 6.87
CA CYS A 332 -14.96 -2.94 8.16
C CYS A 332 -15.67 -2.21 9.32
N ILE A 333 -16.11 -0.96 9.09
CA ILE A 333 -16.86 -0.18 10.08
C ILE A 333 -18.25 -0.79 10.30
N ASP A 334 -18.93 -1.17 9.22
CA ASP A 334 -20.27 -1.75 9.31
C ASP A 334 -20.28 -3.10 10.01
N LEU A 335 -19.34 -3.98 9.67
CA LEU A 335 -19.21 -5.33 10.19
C LEU A 335 -18.61 -5.36 11.60
N GLY A 336 -17.61 -4.52 11.84
CA GLY A 336 -16.85 -4.51 13.10
C GLY A 336 -17.48 -3.66 14.20
N LYS A 337 -18.34 -2.69 13.85
CA LYS A 337 -18.95 -1.76 14.81
C LYS A 337 -17.89 -1.22 15.80
N ARG A 338 -18.06 -1.54 17.07
CA ARG A 338 -17.13 -1.19 18.16
C ARG A 338 -15.70 -1.68 17.93
N TYR A 339 -15.53 -2.79 17.20
CA TYR A 339 -14.24 -3.43 16.90
C TYR A 339 -13.80 -3.23 15.42
N ALA A 340 -14.29 -2.17 14.78
CA ALA A 340 -13.96 -1.87 13.37
C ALA A 340 -12.44 -1.82 13.11
N GLY A 341 -11.66 -1.28 14.05
CA GLY A 341 -10.20 -1.26 13.97
C GLY A 341 -9.57 -2.66 13.95
N SER A 342 -10.11 -3.60 14.72
CA SER A 342 -9.62 -4.99 14.74
C SER A 342 -9.97 -5.73 13.43
N VAL A 343 -11.17 -5.50 12.88
CA VAL A 343 -11.59 -6.09 11.60
C VAL A 343 -10.76 -5.52 10.46
N SER A 344 -10.55 -4.20 10.42
CA SER A 344 -9.73 -3.57 9.38
C SER A 344 -8.25 -3.94 9.49
N GLY A 345 -7.72 -4.08 10.70
CA GLY A 345 -6.37 -4.57 10.95
C GLY A 345 -6.17 -5.99 10.43
N ALA A 346 -7.10 -6.91 10.74
CA ALA A 346 -7.08 -8.27 10.21
C ALA A 346 -7.17 -8.28 8.67
N MET A 347 -8.14 -7.56 8.10
CA MET A 347 -8.28 -7.41 6.65
C MET A 347 -6.96 -6.94 6.01
N ASN A 348 -6.31 -5.93 6.55
CA ASN A 348 -5.06 -5.39 6.03
C ASN A 348 -3.89 -6.38 6.16
N THR A 349 -3.82 -7.15 7.24
CA THR A 349 -2.82 -8.22 7.41
C THR A 349 -2.98 -9.28 6.32
N PHE A 350 -4.21 -9.73 6.04
CA PHE A 350 -4.48 -10.66 4.93
C PHE A 350 -4.14 -10.04 3.56
N GLY A 351 -4.36 -8.74 3.38
CA GLY A 351 -3.92 -8.02 2.19
C GLY A 351 -2.40 -8.05 2.00
N ASN A 352 -1.63 -7.84 3.06
CA ASN A 352 -0.17 -7.94 2.98
C ASN A 352 0.29 -9.37 2.67
N LEU A 353 -0.39 -10.40 3.18
CA LEU A 353 -0.13 -11.79 2.78
C LEU A 353 -0.45 -12.02 1.30
N GLY A 354 -1.52 -11.43 0.77
CA GLY A 354 -1.82 -11.46 -0.67
C GLY A 354 -0.70 -10.83 -1.50
N GLY A 355 -0.17 -9.69 -1.06
CA GLY A 355 0.97 -9.03 -1.68
C GLY A 355 2.25 -9.86 -1.65
N PHE A 356 2.52 -10.52 -0.53
CA PHE A 356 3.62 -11.48 -0.39
C PHE A 356 3.50 -12.60 -1.44
N CYS A 357 2.33 -13.22 -1.51
CA CYS A 357 2.07 -14.30 -2.47
C CYS A 357 2.19 -13.84 -3.92
N CYS A 358 1.66 -12.64 -4.26
CA CYS A 358 1.74 -12.09 -5.61
C CYS A 358 3.19 -11.92 -6.05
N SER A 359 4.00 -11.24 -5.24
CA SER A 359 5.39 -10.94 -5.58
C SER A 359 6.21 -12.20 -5.78
N LEU A 360 5.98 -13.20 -4.91
CA LEU A 360 6.67 -14.49 -4.98
C LEU A 360 6.25 -15.29 -6.22
N MET A 361 4.95 -15.45 -6.43
CA MET A 361 4.40 -16.23 -7.54
C MET A 361 4.73 -15.63 -8.90
N PHE A 362 4.73 -14.29 -9.02
CA PHE A 362 5.14 -13.63 -10.25
C PHE A 362 6.58 -14.01 -10.63
N GLY A 363 7.52 -13.96 -9.68
CA GLY A 363 8.91 -14.33 -9.89
C GLY A 363 9.10 -15.80 -10.30
N TYR A 364 8.39 -16.72 -9.63
CA TYR A 364 8.45 -18.15 -9.97
C TYR A 364 7.86 -18.46 -11.35
N LEU A 365 6.69 -17.88 -11.69
CA LEU A 365 6.07 -18.06 -13.00
C LEU A 365 6.95 -17.51 -14.11
N LEU A 366 7.52 -16.31 -13.90
CA LEU A 366 8.40 -15.70 -14.87
C LEU A 366 9.67 -16.53 -15.09
N LYS A 367 10.28 -17.06 -14.01
CA LYS A 367 11.44 -17.96 -14.11
C LYS A 367 11.10 -19.25 -14.88
N ALA A 368 9.93 -19.83 -14.61
CA ALA A 368 9.53 -21.10 -15.21
C ALA A 368 9.16 -20.99 -16.69
N THR A 369 8.57 -19.86 -17.11
CA THR A 369 7.94 -19.71 -18.43
C THR A 369 8.62 -18.67 -19.33
N GLY A 370 9.39 -17.74 -18.78
CA GLY A 370 9.91 -16.56 -19.48
C GLY A 370 8.83 -15.60 -19.97
N ASN A 371 7.56 -15.87 -19.65
CA ASN A 371 6.41 -15.11 -20.16
C ASN A 371 5.90 -14.13 -19.11
N TYR A 372 5.97 -12.85 -19.39
CA TYR A 372 5.50 -11.78 -18.52
C TYR A 372 3.96 -11.65 -18.47
N ASP A 373 3.23 -12.19 -19.43
CA ASP A 373 1.77 -12.07 -19.50
C ASP A 373 1.04 -13.13 -18.68
N LEU A 374 1.65 -14.30 -18.50
CA LEU A 374 1.04 -15.39 -17.74
C LEU A 374 0.67 -15.00 -16.30
N PRO A 375 1.51 -14.29 -15.54
CA PRO A 375 1.12 -13.78 -14.22
C PRO A 375 -0.10 -12.85 -14.23
N LEU A 376 -0.35 -12.09 -15.31
CA LEU A 376 -1.51 -11.20 -15.43
C LEU A 376 -2.83 -11.99 -15.49
N TYR A 377 -2.86 -13.11 -16.19
CA TYR A 377 -4.04 -13.99 -16.19
C TYR A 377 -4.34 -14.55 -14.81
N MET A 378 -3.29 -14.91 -14.06
CA MET A 378 -3.46 -15.36 -12.68
C MET A 378 -4.00 -14.23 -11.79
N ILE A 379 -3.47 -13.00 -11.91
CA ILE A 379 -3.98 -11.82 -11.19
C ILE A 379 -5.45 -11.59 -11.54
N ALA A 380 -5.83 -11.67 -12.81
CA ALA A 380 -7.21 -11.54 -13.23
C ALA A 380 -8.13 -12.58 -12.58
N ALA A 381 -7.70 -13.84 -12.51
CA ALA A 381 -8.43 -14.90 -11.80
C ALA A 381 -8.61 -14.57 -10.30
N MET A 382 -7.57 -14.07 -9.64
CA MET A 382 -7.64 -13.64 -8.24
C MET A 382 -8.61 -12.47 -8.05
N LEU A 383 -8.64 -11.51 -8.98
CA LEU A 383 -9.60 -10.40 -8.95
C LEU A 383 -11.04 -10.88 -9.13
N ILE A 384 -11.29 -11.89 -9.97
CA ILE A 384 -12.62 -12.51 -10.11
C ILE A 384 -13.03 -13.17 -8.78
N VAL A 385 -12.13 -13.93 -8.15
CA VAL A 385 -12.39 -14.53 -6.83
C VAL A 385 -12.70 -13.44 -5.81
N SER A 386 -11.94 -12.35 -5.80
CA SER A 386 -12.21 -11.19 -4.94
C SER A 386 -13.58 -10.57 -5.21
N ALA A 387 -13.99 -10.41 -6.46
CA ALA A 387 -15.30 -9.90 -6.85
C ALA A 387 -16.45 -10.81 -6.34
N ILE A 388 -16.29 -12.12 -6.49
CA ILE A 388 -17.24 -13.12 -6.00
C ILE A 388 -17.35 -13.01 -4.48
N LEU A 389 -16.24 -13.02 -3.76
CA LEU A 389 -16.24 -12.89 -2.30
C LEU A 389 -16.85 -11.56 -1.85
N PHE A 390 -16.56 -10.45 -2.54
CA PHE A 390 -17.18 -9.16 -2.25
C PHE A 390 -18.70 -9.22 -2.37
N SER A 391 -19.22 -9.98 -3.33
CA SER A 391 -20.66 -10.20 -3.53
C SER A 391 -21.34 -10.94 -2.38
N PHE A 392 -20.59 -11.69 -1.57
CA PHE A 392 -21.14 -12.42 -0.38
C PHE A 392 -21.07 -11.60 0.91
N ILE A 393 -20.40 -10.44 0.93
CA ILE A 393 -20.34 -9.61 2.13
C ILE A 393 -21.72 -9.01 2.41
N ASN A 394 -22.18 -9.17 3.66
CA ASN A 394 -23.45 -8.60 4.11
C ASN A 394 -23.24 -7.62 5.27
N PRO A 395 -23.23 -6.30 5.01
CA PRO A 395 -23.00 -5.28 6.04
C PRO A 395 -24.09 -5.21 7.11
N SER A 396 -25.27 -5.83 6.86
CA SER A 396 -26.36 -5.87 7.84
C SER A 396 -26.18 -6.97 8.91
N LYS A 397 -25.15 -7.81 8.79
CA LYS A 397 -24.82 -8.86 9.76
C LYS A 397 -23.50 -8.53 10.45
N PRO A 398 -23.50 -7.71 11.52
CA PRO A 398 -22.27 -7.37 12.23
C PRO A 398 -21.60 -8.62 12.80
N ILE A 399 -20.27 -8.63 12.81
CA ILE A 399 -19.46 -9.76 13.31
C ILE A 399 -19.54 -9.82 14.84
N VAL A 400 -19.63 -8.65 15.46
CA VAL A 400 -19.77 -8.49 16.92
C VAL A 400 -20.77 -7.38 17.16
N GLU A 401 -21.74 -7.64 18.01
CA GLU A 401 -22.73 -6.64 18.47
C GLU A 401 -22.14 -5.69 19.49
#